data_54b32654cc9b664c74523551bea9e0bd
#
_entry.id   54b32654cc9b664c74523551bea9e0bd
#
_cell.length_a   1.000
_cell.length_b   1.000
_cell.length_c   1.000
_cell.angle_alpha   90.00
_cell.angle_beta   90.00
_cell.angle_gamma   90.00
#
_symmetry.space_group_name_H-M   'P 1'
#
loop_
_entity.id
_entity.type
_entity.pdbx_description
1 polymer ?
#
loop_
_entity_poly.entity_id
_entity_poly.type
_entity_poly.pdbx_seq_one_letter_code
_entity_poly.pdbx_strand_id
1 'polypeptide(L)'
;MLTGLSQYSFIAVFLLRVVVATIFIVHSLPKLRNSEKMAKGLGMPSGAVLALGIVEFASAVGIVLGIFLRLAALLLAAVMVGAIATKIGRWKVSFTAPDKTGWEFDLLLLAASLVIFFSASGIIGF
;
A
#
# COMPACT_ATOMS: atom_id res chain seq x y z
N MET A 1 30.86 12.49 -7.74
CA MET A 1 29.73 13.22 -7.16
C MET A 1 28.44 12.40 -7.15
N LEU A 2 28.04 11.83 -8.29
CA LEU A 2 26.86 10.96 -8.32
C LEU A 2 27.01 9.74 -7.42
N THR A 3 28.21 9.16 -7.36
CA THR A 3 28.49 8.02 -6.47
C THR A 3 28.35 8.39 -5.00
N GLY A 4 28.71 9.63 -4.63
CA GLY A 4 28.55 10.11 -3.26
C GLY A 4 27.08 10.25 -2.88
N LEU A 5 26.22 10.65 -3.82
CA LEU A 5 24.78 10.77 -3.59
C LEU A 5 24.10 9.41 -3.57
N SER A 6 24.53 8.49 -4.42
CA SER A 6 23.88 7.18 -4.53
C SER A 6 24.09 6.32 -3.28
N GLN A 7 25.13 6.56 -2.49
CA GLN A 7 25.35 5.82 -1.25
C GLN A 7 24.26 6.09 -0.20
N TYR A 8 23.50 7.17 -0.35
CA TYR A 8 22.39 7.50 0.55
C TYR A 8 21.04 6.97 0.06
N SER A 9 21.02 6.26 -1.06
CA SER A 9 19.76 5.75 -1.61
C SER A 9 19.05 4.79 -0.65
N PHE A 10 19.79 4.03 0.14
CA PHE A 10 19.21 3.11 1.13
C PHE A 10 18.43 3.88 2.21
N ILE A 11 18.89 5.07 2.58
CA ILE A 11 18.20 5.92 3.56
C ILE A 11 16.88 6.41 2.94
N ALA A 12 16.92 6.84 1.69
CA ALA A 12 15.72 7.30 0.97
C ALA A 12 14.69 6.17 0.85
N VAL A 13 15.13 4.97 0.51
CA VAL A 13 14.24 3.82 0.40
C VAL A 13 13.67 3.44 1.76
N PHE A 14 14.47 3.49 2.82
CA PHE A 14 13.97 3.21 4.16
C PHE A 14 12.91 4.23 4.57
N LEU A 15 13.14 5.50 4.29
CA LEU A 15 12.14 6.55 4.55
C LEU A 15 10.84 6.28 3.77
N LEU A 16 10.97 5.89 2.51
CA LEU A 16 9.81 5.51 1.69
C LEU A 16 9.05 4.34 2.33
N ARG A 17 9.75 3.34 2.84
CA ARG A 17 9.13 2.21 3.53
C ARG A 17 8.32 2.66 4.73
N VAL A 18 8.87 3.54 5.54
CA VAL A 18 8.18 4.06 6.73
C VAL A 18 6.91 4.81 6.34
N VAL A 19 7.00 5.68 5.34
CA VAL A 19 5.85 6.47 4.87
C VAL A 19 4.77 5.56 4.28
N VAL A 20 5.15 4.66 3.40
CA VAL A 20 4.20 3.73 2.77
C VAL A 20 3.51 2.86 3.83
N ALA A 21 4.29 2.32 4.77
CA ALA A 21 3.73 1.50 5.84
C ALA A 21 2.75 2.29 6.70
N THR A 22 3.08 3.52 7.04
CA THR A 22 2.20 4.39 7.83
C THR A 22 0.86 4.60 7.11
N ILE A 23 0.92 4.90 5.82
CA ILE A 23 -0.29 5.13 5.01
C ILE A 23 -1.16 3.86 5.00
N PHE A 24 -0.57 2.70 4.74
CA PHE A 24 -1.33 1.45 4.70
C PHE A 24 -1.90 1.05 6.05
N ILE A 25 -1.15 1.29 7.13
CA ILE A 25 -1.66 1.02 8.49
C ILE A 25 -2.88 1.88 8.76
N VAL A 26 -2.80 3.18 8.48
CA VAL A 26 -3.93 4.10 8.67
C VAL A 26 -5.14 3.66 7.85
N HIS A 27 -4.93 3.27 6.59
CA HIS A 27 -6.01 2.83 5.72
C HIS A 27 -6.59 1.46 6.10
N SER A 28 -5.78 0.61 6.74
CA SER A 28 -6.24 -0.72 7.15
C SER A 28 -7.09 -0.69 8.41
N LEU A 29 -6.88 0.28 9.29
CA LEU A 29 -7.57 0.31 10.57
C LEU A 29 -9.10 0.33 10.45
N PRO A 30 -9.72 1.18 9.61
CA PRO A 30 -11.18 1.13 9.45
C PRO A 30 -11.66 -0.21 8.90
N LYS A 31 -10.89 -0.84 8.00
CA LYS A 31 -11.22 -2.14 7.45
C LYS A 31 -11.24 -3.23 8.51
N LEU A 32 -10.33 -3.13 9.49
CA LEU A 32 -10.26 -4.09 10.59
C LEU A 32 -11.31 -3.83 11.66
N ARG A 33 -11.58 -2.55 11.96
CA ARG A 33 -12.49 -2.17 13.05
C ARG A 33 -13.95 -2.10 12.62
N ASN A 34 -14.21 -1.65 11.40
CA ASN A 34 -15.56 -1.36 10.89
C ASN A 34 -15.79 -2.02 9.54
N SER A 35 -15.40 -3.28 9.38
CA SER A 35 -15.47 -3.98 8.10
C SER A 35 -16.89 -4.01 7.53
N GLU A 36 -17.90 -4.23 8.38
CA GLU A 36 -19.30 -4.27 7.92
C GLU A 36 -19.77 -2.91 7.40
N LYS A 37 -19.44 -1.85 8.14
CA LYS A 37 -19.83 -0.50 7.74
C LYS A 37 -19.14 -0.09 6.45
N MET A 38 -17.85 -0.37 6.33
CA MET A 38 -17.10 -0.07 5.11
C MET A 38 -17.61 -0.89 3.93
N ALA A 39 -17.94 -2.16 4.16
CA ALA A 39 -18.45 -3.03 3.11
C ALA A 39 -19.72 -2.47 2.48
N LYS A 40 -20.61 -1.93 3.29
CA LYS A 40 -21.84 -1.31 2.77
C LYS A 40 -21.53 -0.11 1.89
N GLY A 41 -20.59 0.74 2.31
CA GLY A 41 -20.19 1.90 1.54
C GLY A 41 -19.46 1.56 0.25
N LEU A 42 -18.68 0.47 0.25
CA LEU A 42 -17.87 0.07 -0.88
C LEU A 42 -18.58 -0.90 -1.83
N GLY A 43 -19.72 -1.44 -1.42
CA GLY A 43 -20.43 -2.44 -2.21
C GLY A 43 -19.69 -3.78 -2.26
N MET A 44 -19.01 -4.16 -1.18
CA MET A 44 -18.22 -5.38 -1.07
C MET A 44 -18.71 -6.23 0.10
N PRO A 45 -18.45 -7.56 0.08
CA PRO A 45 -18.70 -8.39 1.27
C PRO A 45 -17.81 -7.95 2.43
N SER A 46 -18.34 -8.00 3.66
CA SER A 46 -17.57 -7.61 4.84
C SER A 46 -16.33 -8.48 5.05
N GLY A 47 -16.40 -9.76 4.70
CA GLY A 47 -15.26 -10.66 4.77
C GLY A 47 -14.12 -10.24 3.84
N ALA A 48 -14.46 -9.73 2.65
CA ALA A 48 -13.46 -9.23 1.70
C ALA A 48 -12.78 -7.97 2.24
N VAL A 49 -13.54 -7.05 2.83
CA VAL A 49 -12.98 -5.84 3.43
C VAL A 49 -12.06 -6.18 4.59
N LEU A 50 -12.48 -7.11 5.44
CA LEU A 50 -11.65 -7.55 6.56
C LEU A 50 -10.35 -8.21 6.07
N ALA A 51 -10.43 -9.07 5.05
CA ALA A 51 -9.27 -9.72 4.48
C ALA A 51 -8.28 -8.70 3.90
N LEU A 52 -8.78 -7.68 3.19
CA LEU A 52 -7.93 -6.60 2.68
C LEU A 52 -7.24 -5.87 3.82
N GLY A 53 -7.96 -5.57 4.89
CA GLY A 53 -7.40 -4.90 6.07
C GLY A 53 -6.27 -5.72 6.70
N ILE A 54 -6.45 -7.02 6.82
CA ILE A 54 -5.44 -7.92 7.37
C ILE A 54 -4.20 -7.94 6.47
N VAL A 55 -4.37 -8.07 5.16
CA VAL A 55 -3.27 -8.09 4.20
C VAL A 55 -2.51 -6.77 4.25
N GLU A 56 -3.21 -5.64 4.22
CA GLU A 56 -2.57 -4.33 4.25
C GLU A 56 -1.80 -4.09 5.55
N PHE A 57 -2.40 -4.43 6.68
CA PHE A 57 -1.76 -4.22 7.98
C PHE A 57 -0.52 -5.12 8.13
N ALA A 58 -0.67 -6.41 7.86
CA ALA A 58 0.44 -7.36 7.99
C ALA A 58 1.58 -7.02 7.04
N SER A 59 1.25 -6.66 5.80
CA SER A 59 2.26 -6.27 4.81
C SER A 59 2.99 -5.00 5.22
N ALA A 60 2.26 -4.01 5.75
CA ALA A 60 2.85 -2.76 6.21
C ALA A 60 3.84 -3.01 7.35
N VAL A 61 3.48 -3.87 8.30
CA VAL A 61 4.38 -4.24 9.40
C VAL A 61 5.63 -4.92 8.85
N GLY A 62 5.47 -5.83 7.89
CA GLY A 62 6.61 -6.50 7.24
C GLY A 62 7.54 -5.51 6.54
N ILE A 63 6.98 -4.49 5.90
CA ILE A 63 7.78 -3.46 5.22
C ILE A 63 8.61 -2.65 6.21
N VAL A 64 8.03 -2.25 7.34
CA VAL A 64 8.79 -1.51 8.35
C VAL A 64 9.90 -2.36 8.95
N LEU A 65 9.57 -3.60 9.30
CA LEU A 65 10.53 -4.48 9.98
C LEU A 65 11.53 -5.14 9.03
N GLY A 66 11.26 -5.10 7.73
CA GLY A 66 12.12 -5.75 6.74
C GLY A 66 11.94 -7.27 6.71
N ILE A 67 10.78 -7.76 7.12
CA ILE A 67 10.47 -9.18 7.13
C ILE A 67 9.61 -9.49 5.91
N PHE A 68 10.02 -10.47 5.10
CA PHE A 68 9.34 -10.81 3.84
C PHE A 68 9.06 -9.57 3.00
N LEU A 69 10.08 -8.72 2.86
CA LEU A 69 9.93 -7.37 2.31
C LEU A 69 9.38 -7.37 0.88
N ARG A 70 9.89 -8.27 0.02
CA ARG A 70 9.41 -8.34 -1.36
C ARG A 70 8.00 -8.87 -1.45
N LEU A 71 7.68 -9.90 -0.65
CA LEU A 71 6.33 -10.44 -0.62
C LEU A 71 5.34 -9.37 -0.13
N ALA A 72 5.69 -8.66 0.94
CA ALA A 72 4.85 -7.59 1.48
C ALA A 72 4.62 -6.49 0.44
N ALA A 73 5.69 -6.05 -0.23
CA ALA A 73 5.58 -5.01 -1.26
C ALA A 73 4.74 -5.49 -2.45
N LEU A 74 4.90 -6.75 -2.85
CA LEU A 74 4.11 -7.32 -3.94
C LEU A 74 2.62 -7.38 -3.58
N LEU A 75 2.30 -7.79 -2.36
CA LEU A 75 0.91 -7.84 -1.89
C LEU A 75 0.29 -6.45 -1.88
N LEU A 76 1.02 -5.44 -1.41
CA LEU A 76 0.52 -4.07 -1.42
C LEU A 76 0.34 -3.54 -2.85
N ALA A 77 1.27 -3.89 -3.74
CA ALA A 77 1.14 -3.52 -5.16
C ALA A 77 -0.12 -4.13 -5.77
N ALA A 78 -0.38 -5.40 -5.47
CA ALA A 78 -1.58 -6.08 -5.96
C ALA A 78 -2.86 -5.42 -5.43
N VAL A 79 -2.87 -5.05 -4.15
CA VAL A 79 -4.01 -4.33 -3.55
C VAL A 79 -4.23 -3.01 -4.27
N MET A 80 -3.16 -2.28 -4.60
CA MET A 80 -3.29 -0.99 -5.29
C MET A 80 -3.79 -1.15 -6.73
N VAL A 81 -3.36 -2.19 -7.44
CA VAL A 81 -3.90 -2.48 -8.78
C VAL A 81 -5.41 -2.71 -8.69
N GLY A 82 -5.84 -3.50 -7.72
CA GLY A 82 -7.27 -3.74 -7.49
C GLY A 82 -8.02 -2.47 -7.13
N ALA A 83 -7.43 -1.63 -6.28
CA ALA A 83 -8.05 -0.36 -5.88
C ALA A 83 -8.21 0.59 -7.07
N ILE A 84 -7.18 0.71 -7.91
CA ILE A 84 -7.24 1.56 -9.11
C ILE A 84 -8.32 1.05 -10.06
N ALA A 85 -8.34 -0.25 -10.32
CA ALA A 85 -9.34 -0.84 -11.20
C ALA A 85 -10.76 -0.60 -10.68
N THR A 86 -10.97 -0.71 -9.38
CA THR A 86 -12.26 -0.48 -8.75
C THR A 86 -12.67 0.99 -8.86
N LYS A 87 -11.76 1.91 -8.57
CA LYS A 87 -12.06 3.34 -8.63
C LYS A 87 -12.40 3.80 -10.05
N ILE A 88 -11.64 3.34 -11.03
CA ILE A 88 -11.87 3.72 -12.43
C ILE A 88 -13.11 3.03 -12.99
N GLY A 89 -13.19 1.71 -12.83
CA GLY A 89 -14.21 0.90 -13.50
C GLY A 89 -15.55 0.88 -12.79
N ARG A 90 -15.55 0.71 -11.47
CA ARG A 90 -16.77 0.49 -10.71
C ARG A 90 -17.31 1.78 -10.09
N TRP A 91 -16.44 2.56 -9.45
CA TRP A 91 -16.87 3.77 -8.74
C TRP A 91 -16.78 5.04 -9.57
N LYS A 92 -16.15 4.99 -10.72
CA LYS A 92 -15.98 6.13 -11.61
C LYS A 92 -15.33 7.33 -10.92
N VAL A 93 -14.37 7.07 -10.04
CA VAL A 93 -13.61 8.13 -9.36
C VAL A 93 -12.61 8.71 -10.34
N SER A 94 -12.48 10.04 -10.37
CA SER A 94 -11.51 10.69 -11.26
C SER A 94 -10.08 10.55 -10.72
N PHE A 95 -9.10 10.80 -11.60
CA PHE A 95 -7.68 10.78 -11.25
C PHE A 95 -7.42 11.68 -10.03
N THR A 96 -7.93 12.90 -10.06
CA THR A 96 -7.89 13.84 -8.94
C THR A 96 -9.32 14.12 -8.49
N ALA A 97 -9.61 13.90 -7.21
CA ALA A 97 -10.94 14.12 -6.65
C ALA A 97 -10.86 15.09 -5.48
N PRO A 98 -11.67 16.18 -5.46
CA PRO A 98 -11.57 17.19 -4.41
C PRO A 98 -12.12 16.76 -3.06
N ASP A 99 -13.09 15.85 -3.02
CA ASP A 99 -13.78 15.45 -1.80
C ASP A 99 -13.46 14.01 -1.34
N LYS A 100 -12.56 13.34 -2.04
CA LYS A 100 -12.15 11.96 -1.73
C LYS A 100 -10.82 11.67 -2.40
N THR A 101 -10.22 10.54 -2.05
CA THR A 101 -8.95 10.12 -2.66
C THR A 101 -9.16 9.67 -4.09
N GLY A 102 -8.58 10.39 -5.05
CA GLY A 102 -8.58 9.99 -6.44
C GLY A 102 -7.63 8.81 -6.66
N TRP A 103 -7.69 8.18 -7.83
CA TRP A 103 -6.83 7.03 -8.10
C TRP A 103 -5.36 7.43 -8.33
N GLU A 104 -5.06 8.74 -8.43
CA GLU A 104 -3.68 9.22 -8.45
C GLU A 104 -2.91 8.81 -7.19
N PHE A 105 -3.59 8.85 -6.03
CA PHE A 105 -3.00 8.44 -4.75
C PHE A 105 -2.65 6.95 -4.78
N ASP A 106 -3.55 6.12 -5.30
CA ASP A 106 -3.30 4.68 -5.41
C ASP A 106 -2.18 4.38 -6.40
N LEU A 107 -2.10 5.15 -7.50
CA LEU A 107 -1.02 5.00 -8.47
C LEU A 107 0.33 5.32 -7.83
N LEU A 108 0.39 6.37 -7.02
CA LEU A 108 1.61 6.73 -6.28
C LEU A 108 2.02 5.61 -5.33
N LEU A 109 1.06 5.04 -4.59
CA LEU A 109 1.34 3.93 -3.68
C LEU A 109 1.78 2.67 -4.42
N LEU A 110 1.20 2.42 -5.60
CA LEU A 110 1.63 1.31 -6.44
C LEU A 110 3.09 1.48 -6.87
N ALA A 111 3.44 2.67 -7.36
CA ALA A 111 4.81 2.96 -7.77
C ALA A 111 5.79 2.82 -6.60
N ALA A 112 5.42 3.35 -5.43
CA ALA A 112 6.24 3.24 -4.24
C ALA A 112 6.44 1.78 -3.82
N SER A 113 5.39 0.97 -3.88
CA SER A 113 5.46 -0.46 -3.56
C SER A 113 6.39 -1.21 -4.52
N LEU A 114 6.35 -0.85 -5.80
CA LEU A 114 7.25 -1.46 -6.80
C LEU A 114 8.70 -1.07 -6.55
N VAL A 115 8.96 0.18 -6.15
CA VAL A 115 10.32 0.61 -5.77
C VAL A 115 10.82 -0.23 -4.61
N ILE A 116 10.00 -0.43 -3.60
CA ILE A 116 10.35 -1.25 -2.43
C ILE A 116 10.62 -2.70 -2.87
N PHE A 117 9.77 -3.24 -3.74
CA PHE A 117 9.93 -4.61 -4.23
C PHE A 117 11.27 -4.81 -4.93
N PHE A 118 11.63 -3.90 -5.85
CA PHE A 118 12.83 -4.06 -6.65
C PHE A 118 14.12 -3.67 -5.93
N SER A 119 14.04 -2.86 -4.87
CA SER A 119 15.21 -2.44 -4.10
C SER A 119 15.31 -3.18 -2.75
N ALA A 120 14.53 -4.23 -2.57
CA ALA A 120 14.41 -4.89 -1.27
C ALA A 120 15.73 -5.51 -0.80
N SER A 121 16.06 -5.25 0.45
CA SER A 121 17.13 -5.90 1.19
C SER A 121 16.62 -6.12 2.61
N GLY A 122 15.66 -7.04 2.73
CA GLY A 122 15.02 -7.34 3.99
C GLY A 122 15.89 -8.22 4.89
N ILE A 123 15.53 -8.25 6.16
CA ILE A 123 16.25 -9.03 7.17
C ILE A 123 15.94 -10.51 7.03
N ILE A 124 14.67 -10.85 6.85
CA ILE A 124 14.17 -12.22 6.85
C ILE A 124 13.26 -12.45 5.65
N GLY A 125 13.45 -13.58 5.00
CA GLY A 125 12.56 -14.08 3.97
C GLY A 125 12.71 -13.39 2.62
N PHE A 126 11.68 -13.57 1.78
CA PHE A 126 11.61 -13.02 0.42
C PHE A 126 11.04 -11.57 0.46
#